data_3099ccf5b304e1fa62ed86ad4986986d
#
_entry.id   3099ccf5b304e1fa62ed86ad4986986d
#
_cell.length_a   1.000
_cell.length_b   1.000
_cell.length_c   1.000
_cell.angle_alpha   90.00
_cell.angle_beta   90.00
_cell.angle_gamma   90.00
#
_symmetry.space_group_name_H-M   'P 1'
#
loop_
_entity.id
_entity.type
_entity.pdbx_description
1 polymer ?
#
loop_
_entity_poly.entity_id
_entity_poly.type
_entity_poly.pdbx_seq_one_letter_code
_entity_poly.pdbx_strand_id
1 'polypeptide(L)'
;MPFTLHQKDSSTDARLGTLELPHGRVQTPIFMPVGTQGSVKTLHPQDLESLGAQIILGNTYHLSLRPGSGLIREMEGLHRFSSWNRPILTDSGGFQVWSLAKLRKITEEGVRFQNHLDGAYMMLSPERSMEIQADLGSDIAMLFDECPPYPCDRKYAESSLGYTLRWARRCKTWVQEHQPCSGEGRQHHFGIVQGSVYADLRKRCAEELAAMDFDGYAIGGVSVGEPEEEMLRAIDHSA
;
A
#
# COMPACT_ATOMS: atom_id res chain seq x y z
N MET A 1 0.65 0.69 16.10
CA MET A 1 -0.53 1.49 15.71
C MET A 1 -1.69 1.13 16.62
N PRO A 2 -2.35 2.09 17.25
CA PRO A 2 -3.48 1.78 18.12
C PRO A 2 -4.74 1.52 17.28
N PHE A 3 -5.19 0.27 17.33
CA PHE A 3 -6.49 -0.16 16.81
C PHE A 3 -7.36 -0.62 17.99
N THR A 4 -8.54 -0.05 18.13
CA THR A 4 -9.50 -0.43 19.16
C THR A 4 -10.63 -1.21 18.53
N LEU A 5 -10.78 -2.48 18.93
CA LEU A 5 -11.92 -3.30 18.55
C LEU A 5 -13.10 -2.97 19.48
N HIS A 6 -14.23 -2.55 18.91
CA HIS A 6 -15.44 -2.22 19.66
C HIS A 6 -16.42 -3.38 19.72
N GLN A 7 -16.62 -4.07 18.60
CA GLN A 7 -17.59 -5.13 18.48
C GLN A 7 -17.16 -6.18 17.45
N LYS A 8 -17.44 -7.44 17.74
CA LYS A 8 -17.44 -8.54 16.79
C LYS A 8 -18.89 -8.99 16.56
N ASP A 9 -19.20 -9.36 15.33
CA ASP A 9 -20.46 -10.04 15.04
C ASP A 9 -20.46 -11.44 15.67
N SER A 10 -21.61 -11.92 16.08
CA SER A 10 -21.73 -13.22 16.76
C SER A 10 -21.81 -14.41 15.80
N SER A 11 -22.07 -14.18 14.53
CA SER A 11 -22.32 -15.20 13.50
C SER A 11 -21.32 -15.13 12.31
N THR A 12 -20.56 -14.05 12.22
CA THR A 12 -19.55 -13.84 11.17
C THR A 12 -18.26 -13.29 11.75
N ASP A 13 -17.21 -13.16 10.94
CA ASP A 13 -15.94 -12.52 11.34
C ASP A 13 -15.96 -10.99 11.22
N ALA A 14 -17.12 -10.37 10.98
CA ALA A 14 -17.27 -8.93 10.87
C ALA A 14 -16.89 -8.23 12.18
N ARG A 15 -16.18 -7.13 12.07
CA ARG A 15 -15.62 -6.36 13.21
C ARG A 15 -15.88 -4.87 13.02
N LEU A 16 -16.29 -4.22 14.09
CA LEU A 16 -16.35 -2.76 14.21
C LEU A 16 -15.18 -2.28 15.06
N GLY A 17 -14.43 -1.31 14.57
CA GLY A 17 -13.27 -0.80 15.30
C GLY A 17 -12.95 0.65 14.96
N THR A 18 -11.95 1.19 15.62
CA THR A 18 -11.38 2.51 15.33
C THR A 18 -9.87 2.39 15.20
N LEU A 19 -9.34 2.98 14.15
CA LEU A 19 -7.93 3.14 13.89
C LEU A 19 -7.53 4.57 14.24
N GLU A 20 -6.56 4.74 15.13
CA GLU A 20 -5.99 6.04 15.51
C GLU A 20 -4.77 6.34 14.64
N LEU A 21 -4.80 7.45 13.92
CA LEU A 21 -3.74 7.88 13.01
C LEU A 21 -3.34 9.34 13.31
N PRO A 22 -2.16 9.80 12.88
CA PRO A 22 -1.71 11.17 13.13
C PRO A 22 -2.71 12.26 12.72
N HIS A 23 -3.37 12.09 11.58
CA HIS A 23 -4.33 13.06 11.06
C HIS A 23 -5.80 12.72 11.39
N GLY A 24 -6.05 11.84 12.35
CA GLY A 24 -7.40 11.59 12.87
C GLY A 24 -7.77 10.12 13.01
N ARG A 25 -9.05 9.91 13.36
CA ARG A 25 -9.62 8.60 13.61
C ARG A 25 -10.32 8.07 12.38
N VAL A 26 -10.20 6.77 12.16
CA VAL A 26 -10.88 6.04 11.10
C VAL A 26 -11.73 4.95 11.71
N GLN A 27 -13.03 5.03 11.53
CA GLN A 27 -13.96 3.96 11.93
C GLN A 27 -13.93 2.85 10.87
N THR A 28 -13.80 1.62 11.30
CA THR A 28 -13.76 0.46 10.40
C THR A 28 -14.94 -0.47 10.62
N PRO A 29 -15.50 -1.10 9.57
CA PRO A 29 -15.03 -1.04 8.18
C PRO A 29 -15.41 0.28 7.48
N ILE A 30 -14.58 0.73 6.55
CA ILE A 30 -14.83 1.92 5.74
C ILE A 30 -14.26 1.77 4.33
N PHE A 31 -14.93 2.38 3.35
CA PHE A 31 -14.40 2.52 2.01
C PHE A 31 -13.35 3.64 1.94
N MET A 32 -12.25 3.40 1.22
CA MET A 32 -11.17 4.34 1.04
C MET A 32 -11.18 4.88 -0.40
N PRO A 33 -11.65 6.11 -0.65
CA PRO A 33 -11.63 6.71 -1.98
C PRO A 33 -10.20 6.86 -2.51
N VAL A 34 -10.03 6.60 -3.81
CA VAL A 34 -8.71 6.68 -4.46
C VAL A 34 -8.45 8.07 -5.00
N GLY A 35 -7.47 8.74 -4.41
CA GLY A 35 -6.93 10.04 -4.81
C GLY A 35 -5.58 9.90 -5.53
N THR A 36 -5.57 9.39 -6.75
CA THR A 36 -4.38 8.96 -7.51
C THR A 36 -3.25 9.99 -7.52
N GLN A 37 -3.57 11.27 -7.68
CA GLN A 37 -2.60 12.38 -7.73
C GLN A 37 -2.84 13.39 -6.60
N GLY A 38 -3.14 12.89 -5.39
CA GLY A 38 -3.47 13.73 -4.24
C GLY A 38 -4.88 14.29 -4.27
N SER A 39 -5.72 13.87 -5.24
CA SER A 39 -7.12 14.28 -5.34
C SER A 39 -7.99 13.14 -5.87
N VAL A 40 -9.17 12.98 -5.29
CA VAL A 40 -10.20 12.08 -5.82
C VAL A 40 -10.84 12.74 -7.03
N LYS A 41 -10.83 12.03 -8.15
CA LYS A 41 -11.24 12.59 -9.45
C LYS A 41 -12.68 13.14 -9.38
N THR A 42 -12.87 14.38 -9.83
CA THR A 42 -14.15 15.10 -9.89
C THR A 42 -14.77 15.51 -8.55
N LEU A 43 -14.10 15.29 -7.42
CA LEU A 43 -14.57 15.67 -6.09
C LEU A 43 -13.59 16.64 -5.41
N HIS A 44 -14.11 17.68 -4.77
CA HIS A 44 -13.32 18.51 -3.87
C HIS A 44 -13.17 17.85 -2.51
N PRO A 45 -12.12 18.18 -1.70
CA PRO A 45 -11.99 17.68 -0.34
C PRO A 45 -13.25 17.85 0.51
N GLN A 46 -13.94 18.97 0.40
CA GLN A 46 -15.19 19.25 1.12
C GLN A 46 -16.35 18.31 0.72
N ASP A 47 -16.39 17.87 -0.55
CA ASP A 47 -17.38 16.89 -1.00
C ASP A 47 -17.11 15.53 -0.35
N LEU A 48 -15.85 15.11 -0.30
CA LEU A 48 -15.45 13.88 0.37
C LEU A 48 -15.77 13.91 1.87
N GLU A 49 -15.53 15.03 2.53
CA GLU A 49 -15.88 15.23 3.94
C GLU A 49 -17.38 15.13 4.18
N SER A 50 -18.19 15.76 3.32
CA SER A 50 -19.65 15.71 3.40
C SER A 50 -20.23 14.33 3.15
N LEU A 51 -19.54 13.52 2.31
CA LEU A 51 -19.86 12.12 2.06
C LEU A 51 -19.37 11.17 3.16
N GLY A 52 -18.67 11.68 4.18
CA GLY A 52 -18.21 10.89 5.32
C GLY A 52 -16.90 10.14 5.09
N ALA A 53 -16.12 10.46 4.04
CA ALA A 53 -14.80 9.88 3.86
C ALA A 53 -13.88 10.26 5.03
N GLN A 54 -13.24 9.27 5.64
CA GLN A 54 -12.36 9.48 6.79
C GLN A 54 -10.89 9.26 6.45
N ILE A 55 -10.60 8.57 5.35
CA ILE A 55 -9.27 8.27 4.83
C ILE A 55 -9.34 8.22 3.31
N ILE A 56 -8.27 8.63 2.63
CA ILE A 56 -8.11 8.48 1.18
C ILE A 56 -6.82 7.73 0.85
N LEU A 57 -6.74 7.18 -0.37
CA LEU A 57 -5.55 6.51 -0.88
C LEU A 57 -4.86 7.38 -1.93
N GLY A 58 -3.56 7.64 -1.75
CA GLY A 58 -2.68 8.26 -2.75
C GLY A 58 -1.81 7.22 -3.46
N ASN A 59 -1.53 7.42 -4.76
CA ASN A 59 -0.68 6.49 -5.50
C ASN A 59 0.77 6.99 -5.58
N THR A 60 1.66 6.29 -4.91
CA THR A 60 3.10 6.59 -4.82
C THR A 60 3.75 6.74 -6.17
N TYR A 61 3.51 5.82 -7.09
CA TYR A 61 4.04 5.88 -8.45
C TYR A 61 3.65 7.17 -9.19
N HIS A 62 2.37 7.52 -9.20
CA HIS A 62 1.89 8.71 -9.91
C HIS A 62 2.41 10.00 -9.29
N LEU A 63 2.40 10.09 -7.96
CA LEU A 63 2.89 11.25 -7.23
C LEU A 63 4.41 11.43 -7.35
N SER A 64 5.17 10.35 -7.43
CA SER A 64 6.62 10.41 -7.66
C SER A 64 7.00 10.93 -9.05
N LEU A 65 6.15 10.69 -10.05
CA LEU A 65 6.35 11.19 -11.41
C LEU A 65 5.89 12.64 -11.56
N ARG A 66 4.73 12.96 -10.99
CA ARG A 66 4.11 14.29 -11.12
C ARG A 66 3.22 14.58 -9.91
N PRO A 67 3.56 15.61 -9.10
CA PRO A 67 4.58 16.63 -9.36
C PRO A 67 6.01 16.23 -8.96
N GLY A 68 6.22 15.08 -8.34
CA GLY A 68 7.46 14.60 -7.74
C GLY A 68 7.43 14.66 -6.22
N SER A 69 7.98 13.63 -5.54
CA SER A 69 7.94 13.54 -4.08
C SER A 69 8.69 14.69 -3.38
N GLY A 70 9.81 15.14 -3.98
CA GLY A 70 10.59 16.26 -3.44
C GLY A 70 9.79 17.57 -3.35
N LEU A 71 8.99 17.90 -4.38
CA LEU A 71 8.12 19.07 -4.35
C LEU A 71 7.04 18.95 -3.25
N ILE A 72 6.43 17.75 -3.13
CA ILE A 72 5.41 17.52 -2.10
C ILE A 72 6.02 17.67 -0.70
N ARG A 73 7.25 17.17 -0.49
CA ARG A 73 7.99 17.37 0.77
C ARG A 73 8.24 18.86 1.06
N GLU A 74 8.66 19.65 0.07
CA GLU A 74 8.85 21.11 0.20
C GLU A 74 7.54 21.83 0.55
N MET A 75 6.40 21.28 0.14
CA MET A 75 5.06 21.76 0.48
C MET A 75 4.52 21.18 1.82
N GLU A 76 5.40 20.59 2.65
CA GLU A 76 5.06 20.02 3.97
C GLU A 76 4.14 18.80 3.90
N GLY A 77 4.28 17.99 2.84
CA GLY A 77 3.61 16.70 2.68
C GLY A 77 2.29 16.73 1.91
N LEU A 78 1.77 15.53 1.68
CA LEU A 78 0.62 15.33 0.80
C LEU A 78 -0.69 15.91 1.36
N HIS A 79 -0.85 15.96 2.68
CA HIS A 79 -2.00 16.55 3.35
C HIS A 79 -2.14 18.03 2.99
N ARG A 80 -1.06 18.79 3.12
CA ARG A 80 -1.06 20.21 2.79
C ARG A 80 -1.16 20.44 1.29
N PHE A 81 -0.44 19.66 0.49
CA PHE A 81 -0.49 19.73 -0.97
C PHE A 81 -1.90 19.52 -1.52
N SER A 82 -2.65 18.56 -0.98
CA SER A 82 -4.00 18.20 -1.44
C SER A 82 -5.14 18.93 -0.71
N SER A 83 -4.81 19.73 0.33
CA SER A 83 -5.79 20.35 1.25
C SER A 83 -6.73 19.33 1.90
N TRP A 84 -6.21 18.13 2.21
CA TRP A 84 -6.92 17.06 2.89
C TRP A 84 -6.33 16.84 4.29
N ASN A 85 -7.12 17.21 5.32
CA ASN A 85 -6.66 17.23 6.72
C ASN A 85 -6.99 15.94 7.50
N ARG A 86 -7.43 14.88 6.81
CA ARG A 86 -7.73 13.57 7.40
C ARG A 86 -6.70 12.54 6.95
N PRO A 87 -6.70 11.33 7.52
CA PRO A 87 -5.75 10.29 7.16
C PRO A 87 -5.58 10.03 5.67
N ILE A 88 -4.33 9.73 5.29
CA ILE A 88 -3.94 9.30 3.94
C ILE A 88 -3.15 7.99 4.05
N LEU A 89 -3.52 7.01 3.23
CA LEU A 89 -2.70 5.84 2.94
C LEU A 89 -2.04 6.03 1.57
N THR A 90 -0.75 5.70 1.44
CA THR A 90 -0.09 5.59 0.14
C THR A 90 0.20 4.14 -0.19
N ASP A 91 -0.08 3.74 -1.44
CA ASP A 91 0.30 2.43 -1.94
C ASP A 91 1.81 2.30 -2.15
N SER A 92 2.30 1.09 -2.41
CA SER A 92 3.73 0.84 -2.63
C SER A 92 4.27 1.35 -3.97
N GLY A 93 3.40 1.63 -4.94
CA GLY A 93 3.73 1.88 -6.34
C GLY A 93 3.95 0.61 -7.17
N GLY A 94 4.05 -0.56 -6.55
CA GLY A 94 4.34 -1.84 -7.23
C GLY A 94 3.28 -2.24 -8.26
N PHE A 95 2.00 -2.11 -7.90
CA PHE A 95 0.88 -2.45 -8.79
C PHE A 95 0.85 -1.57 -10.04
N GLN A 96 1.10 -0.26 -9.93
CA GLN A 96 1.09 0.66 -11.07
C GLN A 96 2.26 0.37 -12.02
N VAL A 97 3.42 0.00 -11.48
CA VAL A 97 4.54 -0.48 -12.30
C VAL A 97 4.16 -1.76 -13.03
N TRP A 98 3.39 -2.66 -12.38
CA TRP A 98 2.89 -3.86 -13.04
C TRP A 98 1.87 -3.54 -14.14
N SER A 99 0.89 -2.68 -13.87
CA SER A 99 -0.26 -2.45 -14.76
C SER A 99 0.02 -1.47 -15.90
N LEU A 100 0.93 -0.50 -15.71
CA LEU A 100 1.17 0.60 -16.65
C LEU A 100 2.48 0.49 -17.42
N ALA A 101 3.46 -0.25 -16.91
CA ALA A 101 4.76 -0.35 -17.56
C ALA A 101 4.76 -1.40 -18.69
N LYS A 102 4.91 -0.93 -19.94
CA LYS A 102 4.99 -1.81 -21.12
C LYS A 102 6.24 -2.70 -21.13
N LEU A 103 7.36 -2.19 -20.60
CA LEU A 103 8.64 -2.89 -20.50
C LEU A 103 9.12 -2.79 -19.05
N ARG A 104 9.12 -3.92 -18.35
CA ARG A 104 9.62 -4.01 -16.99
C ARG A 104 10.55 -5.19 -16.82
N LYS A 105 11.53 -5.04 -15.94
CA LYS A 105 12.43 -6.11 -15.52
C LYS A 105 12.47 -6.13 -14.00
N ILE A 106 12.04 -7.25 -13.42
CA ILE A 106 12.09 -7.50 -11.97
C ILE A 106 13.44 -8.14 -11.66
N THR A 107 14.12 -7.63 -10.65
CA THR A 107 15.39 -8.15 -10.13
C THR A 107 15.36 -8.10 -8.61
N GLU A 108 16.39 -8.60 -7.95
CA GLU A 108 16.52 -8.50 -6.50
C GLU A 108 16.61 -7.05 -6.01
N GLU A 109 17.20 -6.16 -6.80
CA GLU A 109 17.30 -4.73 -6.46
C GLU A 109 15.93 -4.04 -6.46
N GLY A 110 14.99 -4.49 -7.31
CA GLY A 110 13.68 -3.86 -7.49
C GLY A 110 13.18 -4.04 -8.92
N VAL A 111 12.37 -3.11 -9.40
CA VAL A 111 11.77 -3.14 -10.74
C VAL A 111 12.28 -1.99 -11.59
N ARG A 112 12.95 -2.34 -12.69
CA ARG A 112 13.31 -1.39 -13.76
C ARG A 112 12.20 -1.38 -14.80
N PHE A 113 11.71 -0.20 -15.15
CA PHE A 113 10.60 -0.04 -16.09
C PHE A 113 10.68 1.29 -16.85
N GLN A 114 9.91 1.41 -17.93
CA GLN A 114 9.67 2.69 -18.60
C GLN A 114 8.40 3.33 -18.03
N ASN A 115 8.50 4.58 -17.57
CA ASN A 115 7.34 5.32 -17.10
C ASN A 115 6.37 5.65 -18.26
N HIS A 116 5.11 5.81 -17.94
CA HIS A 116 4.05 5.99 -18.94
C HIS A 116 3.92 7.43 -19.47
N LEU A 117 4.63 8.41 -18.87
CA LEU A 117 4.53 9.82 -19.27
C LEU A 117 5.42 10.15 -20.46
N ASP A 118 6.70 9.78 -20.38
CA ASP A 118 7.73 10.14 -21.37
C ASP A 118 8.56 8.93 -21.83
N GLY A 119 8.32 7.74 -21.29
CA GLY A 119 9.04 6.52 -21.62
C GLY A 119 10.45 6.44 -21.03
N ALA A 120 10.86 7.36 -20.17
CA ALA A 120 12.15 7.31 -19.51
C ALA A 120 12.27 6.08 -18.59
N TYR A 121 13.46 5.47 -18.56
CA TYR A 121 13.71 4.35 -17.66
C TYR A 121 13.81 4.83 -16.22
N MET A 122 13.13 4.10 -15.35
CA MET A 122 13.16 4.31 -13.92
C MET A 122 13.46 3.00 -13.20
N MET A 123 14.00 3.12 -11.98
CA MET A 123 14.19 2.03 -11.04
C MET A 123 13.39 2.32 -9.77
N LEU A 124 12.48 1.44 -9.40
CA LEU A 124 11.79 1.48 -8.12
C LEU A 124 12.28 0.29 -7.30
N SER A 125 12.99 0.59 -6.22
CA SER A 125 13.45 -0.37 -5.23
C SER A 125 12.59 -0.27 -3.96
N PRO A 126 12.67 -1.25 -3.04
CA PRO A 126 12.05 -1.15 -1.72
C PRO A 126 12.39 0.15 -1.01
N GLU A 127 13.67 0.51 -0.95
CA GLU A 127 14.15 1.71 -0.28
C GLU A 127 13.61 2.98 -0.96
N ARG A 128 13.62 3.00 -2.31
CA ARG A 128 13.12 4.16 -3.05
C ARG A 128 11.60 4.35 -2.87
N SER A 129 10.84 3.26 -2.80
CA SER A 129 9.41 3.33 -2.50
C SER A 129 9.16 3.92 -1.11
N MET A 130 9.91 3.48 -0.10
CA MET A 130 9.80 4.01 1.27
C MET A 130 10.22 5.48 1.35
N GLU A 131 11.32 5.86 0.68
CA GLU A 131 11.78 7.25 0.60
C GLU A 131 10.70 8.17 0.00
N ILE A 132 10.09 7.76 -1.12
CA ILE A 132 9.01 8.53 -1.75
C ILE A 132 7.83 8.69 -0.79
N GLN A 133 7.39 7.62 -0.13
CA GLN A 133 6.27 7.67 0.81
C GLN A 133 6.57 8.49 2.05
N ALA A 134 7.83 8.50 2.50
CA ALA A 134 8.29 9.40 3.57
C ALA A 134 8.22 10.87 3.14
N ASP A 135 8.65 11.20 1.91
CA ASP A 135 8.50 12.54 1.33
C ASP A 135 7.04 12.96 1.21
N LEU A 136 6.14 12.02 0.87
CA LEU A 136 4.69 12.25 0.79
C LEU A 136 4.07 12.51 2.17
N GLY A 137 4.63 11.96 3.24
CA GLY A 137 4.15 12.15 4.61
C GLY A 137 2.77 11.58 4.88
N SER A 138 2.42 10.45 4.26
CA SER A 138 1.15 9.75 4.52
C SER A 138 1.10 9.14 5.92
N ASP A 139 -0.09 8.92 6.47
CA ASP A 139 -0.27 8.24 7.77
C ASP A 139 0.09 6.76 7.71
N ILE A 140 -0.25 6.13 6.58
CA ILE A 140 0.05 4.71 6.31
C ILE A 140 0.81 4.61 5.00
N ALA A 141 1.97 3.95 5.03
CA ALA A 141 2.78 3.61 3.86
C ALA A 141 2.77 2.09 3.65
N MET A 142 2.47 1.65 2.42
CA MET A 142 2.49 0.24 2.07
C MET A 142 3.89 -0.19 1.68
N LEU A 143 4.33 -1.37 2.15
CA LEU A 143 5.63 -1.91 1.77
C LEU A 143 5.66 -2.26 0.28
N PHE A 144 6.87 -2.14 -0.31
CA PHE A 144 7.05 -2.49 -1.72
C PHE A 144 6.94 -4.01 -1.91
N ASP A 145 6.05 -4.42 -2.80
CA ASP A 145 5.70 -5.81 -3.07
C ASP A 145 5.74 -6.12 -4.57
N GLU A 146 5.77 -7.39 -4.92
CA GLU A 146 5.55 -7.88 -6.28
C GLU A 146 4.18 -8.54 -6.35
N CYS A 147 3.29 -7.94 -7.16
CA CYS A 147 1.95 -8.46 -7.41
C CYS A 147 1.97 -9.32 -8.69
N PRO A 148 1.82 -10.66 -8.58
CA PRO A 148 1.80 -11.52 -9.77
C PRO A 148 0.52 -11.30 -10.58
N PRO A 149 0.56 -11.49 -11.91
CA PRO A 149 -0.63 -11.45 -12.75
C PRO A 149 -1.57 -12.61 -12.44
N TYR A 150 -2.83 -12.49 -12.82
CA TYR A 150 -3.76 -13.62 -12.87
C TYR A 150 -4.14 -13.93 -14.33
N PRO A 151 -4.12 -15.21 -14.75
CA PRO A 151 -3.54 -16.36 -14.04
C PRO A 151 -2.00 -16.34 -14.07
N CYS A 152 -1.38 -16.97 -13.06
CA CYS A 152 0.05 -17.26 -13.10
C CYS A 152 0.31 -18.71 -12.64
N ASP A 153 1.39 -19.29 -13.12
CA ASP A 153 1.80 -20.60 -12.64
C ASP A 153 2.41 -20.55 -11.24
N ARG A 154 2.41 -21.70 -10.55
CA ARG A 154 2.88 -21.80 -9.18
C ARG A 154 4.33 -21.39 -9.03
N LYS A 155 5.20 -21.74 -9.98
CA LYS A 155 6.63 -21.40 -9.92
C LYS A 155 6.84 -19.88 -9.95
N TYR A 156 6.08 -19.18 -10.79
CA TYR A 156 6.10 -17.73 -10.81
C TYR A 156 5.59 -17.14 -9.49
N ALA A 157 4.45 -17.64 -8.97
CA ALA A 157 3.89 -17.19 -7.70
C ALA A 157 4.88 -17.38 -6.52
N GLU A 158 5.61 -18.51 -6.45
CA GLU A 158 6.66 -18.74 -5.44
C GLU A 158 7.83 -17.76 -5.58
N SER A 159 8.26 -17.48 -6.81
CA SER A 159 9.34 -16.51 -7.07
C SER A 159 8.92 -15.09 -6.67
N SER A 160 7.71 -14.68 -7.04
CA SER A 160 7.07 -13.41 -6.69
C SER A 160 6.98 -13.22 -5.18
N LEU A 161 6.46 -14.24 -4.48
CA LEU A 161 6.41 -14.25 -3.02
C LEU A 161 7.82 -14.09 -2.41
N GLY A 162 8.81 -14.74 -2.98
CA GLY A 162 10.20 -14.60 -2.55
C GLY A 162 10.71 -13.16 -2.64
N TYR A 163 10.40 -12.44 -3.73
CA TYR A 163 10.71 -11.01 -3.85
C TYR A 163 9.98 -10.19 -2.79
N THR A 164 8.67 -10.35 -2.67
CA THR A 164 7.84 -9.62 -1.70
C THR A 164 8.41 -9.73 -0.28
N LEU A 165 8.74 -10.93 0.18
CA LEU A 165 9.27 -11.14 1.53
C LEU A 165 10.68 -10.56 1.75
N ARG A 166 11.57 -10.65 0.76
CA ARG A 166 12.90 -10.03 0.87
C ARG A 166 12.83 -8.51 0.80
N TRP A 167 11.98 -7.97 -0.07
CA TRP A 167 11.74 -6.54 -0.18
C TRP A 167 11.07 -5.96 1.08
N ALA A 168 10.16 -6.71 1.71
CA ALA A 168 9.56 -6.32 2.98
C ALA A 168 10.63 -6.16 4.07
N ARG A 169 11.62 -7.08 4.15
CA ARG A 169 12.75 -6.95 5.09
C ARG A 169 13.59 -5.70 4.80
N ARG A 170 13.87 -5.41 3.53
CA ARG A 170 14.61 -4.21 3.11
C ARG A 170 13.85 -2.93 3.44
N CYS A 171 12.54 -2.88 3.19
CA CYS A 171 11.69 -1.76 3.61
C CYS A 171 11.78 -1.54 5.13
N LYS A 172 11.65 -2.62 5.93
CA LYS A 172 11.76 -2.53 7.39
C LYS A 172 13.11 -2.00 7.85
N THR A 173 14.20 -2.49 7.26
CA THR A 173 15.55 -2.00 7.56
C THR A 173 15.66 -0.51 7.25
N TRP A 174 15.20 -0.08 6.07
CA TRP A 174 15.21 1.34 5.69
C TRP A 174 14.44 2.21 6.68
N VAL A 175 13.23 1.77 7.08
CA VAL A 175 12.41 2.48 8.08
C VAL A 175 13.12 2.61 9.43
N GLN A 176 13.78 1.54 9.89
CA GLN A 176 14.52 1.54 11.16
C GLN A 176 15.72 2.51 11.12
N GLU A 177 16.40 2.60 9.99
CA GLU A 177 17.58 3.48 9.80
C GLU A 177 17.19 4.96 9.65
N HIS A 178 16.08 5.26 8.99
CA HIS A 178 15.68 6.62 8.63
C HIS A 178 14.60 7.22 9.54
N GLN A 179 13.84 6.37 10.26
CA GLN A 179 12.76 6.74 11.18
C GLN A 179 11.89 7.89 10.63
N PRO A 180 11.31 7.74 9.43
CA PRO A 180 10.53 8.78 8.80
C PRO A 180 9.34 9.18 9.70
N CYS A 181 9.18 10.49 9.93
CA CYS A 181 8.11 11.04 10.75
C CYS A 181 8.05 10.42 12.17
N SER A 182 9.14 10.55 12.95
CA SER A 182 9.20 10.07 14.34
C SER A 182 8.34 10.94 15.28
N GLY A 183 7.80 10.34 16.35
CA GLY A 183 6.96 11.02 17.36
C GLY A 183 5.46 10.77 17.15
N GLU A 184 4.61 11.72 17.60
CA GLU A 184 3.15 11.59 17.49
C GLU A 184 2.66 11.55 16.03
N GLY A 185 3.44 12.12 15.09
CA GLY A 185 3.19 12.08 13.64
C GLY A 185 3.84 10.91 12.91
N ARG A 186 4.17 9.81 13.59
CA ARG A 186 4.83 8.64 13.00
C ARG A 186 4.02 8.01 11.88
N GLN A 187 4.64 7.86 10.70
CA GLN A 187 4.10 7.07 9.61
C GLN A 187 4.02 5.59 9.99
N HIS A 188 2.90 4.93 9.72
CA HIS A 188 2.70 3.51 9.96
C HIS A 188 3.01 2.71 8.71
N HIS A 189 3.60 1.52 8.87
CA HIS A 189 4.06 0.69 7.77
C HIS A 189 3.31 -0.63 7.72
N PHE A 190 2.67 -0.91 6.57
CA PHE A 190 1.82 -2.09 6.39
C PHE A 190 2.46 -3.08 5.42
N GLY A 191 2.56 -4.34 5.86
CA GLY A 191 2.91 -5.46 5.00
C GLY A 191 1.77 -5.80 4.04
N ILE A 192 2.12 -6.36 2.87
CA ILE A 192 1.13 -6.79 1.87
C ILE A 192 1.25 -8.29 1.67
N VAL A 193 0.21 -9.03 2.04
CA VAL A 193 0.14 -10.48 1.85
C VAL A 193 -0.08 -10.79 0.38
N GLN A 194 0.88 -11.49 -0.23
CA GLN A 194 0.85 -11.97 -1.61
C GLN A 194 0.82 -13.50 -1.67
N GLY A 195 0.75 -14.10 -2.85
CA GLY A 195 0.74 -15.55 -3.04
C GLY A 195 -0.26 -16.01 -4.11
N SER A 196 -0.80 -15.07 -4.92
CA SER A 196 -1.79 -15.35 -5.96
C SER A 196 -2.98 -16.13 -5.37
N VAL A 197 -3.48 -17.16 -6.03
CA VAL A 197 -4.58 -18.02 -5.57
C VAL A 197 -4.12 -19.25 -4.78
N TYR A 198 -2.82 -19.35 -4.46
CA TYR A 198 -2.26 -20.54 -3.78
C TYR A 198 -2.31 -20.38 -2.26
N ALA A 199 -3.18 -21.17 -1.61
CA ALA A 199 -3.45 -21.11 -0.18
C ALA A 199 -2.19 -21.19 0.71
N ASP A 200 -1.31 -22.15 0.42
CA ASP A 200 -0.08 -22.35 1.17
C ASP A 200 0.92 -21.20 1.01
N LEU A 201 0.97 -20.57 -0.17
CA LEU A 201 1.82 -19.39 -0.40
C LEU A 201 1.28 -18.17 0.34
N ARG A 202 -0.03 -17.94 0.35
CA ARG A 202 -0.66 -16.85 1.08
C ARG A 202 -0.46 -17.00 2.58
N LYS A 203 -0.73 -18.20 3.10
CA LYS A 203 -0.48 -18.51 4.51
C LYS A 203 0.99 -18.28 4.91
N ARG A 204 1.92 -18.79 4.12
CA ARG A 204 3.36 -18.56 4.34
C ARG A 204 3.69 -17.07 4.33
N CYS A 205 3.13 -16.31 3.38
CA CYS A 205 3.35 -14.85 3.31
C CYS A 205 2.85 -14.15 4.57
N ALA A 206 1.62 -14.47 5.00
CA ALA A 206 1.03 -13.88 6.19
C ALA A 206 1.87 -14.18 7.45
N GLU A 207 2.28 -15.44 7.65
CA GLU A 207 3.12 -15.86 8.78
C GLU A 207 4.49 -15.16 8.79
N GLU A 208 5.19 -15.10 7.64
CA GLU A 208 6.50 -14.45 7.55
C GLU A 208 6.40 -12.92 7.73
N LEU A 209 5.36 -12.28 7.19
CA LEU A 209 5.14 -10.85 7.40
C LEU A 209 4.76 -10.54 8.85
N ALA A 210 3.89 -11.35 9.46
CA ALA A 210 3.53 -11.21 10.87
C ALA A 210 4.75 -11.33 11.80
N ALA A 211 5.67 -12.27 11.50
CA ALA A 211 6.93 -12.41 12.24
C ALA A 211 7.87 -11.19 12.08
N MET A 212 7.69 -10.37 11.07
CA MET A 212 8.43 -9.12 10.90
C MET A 212 7.86 -7.97 11.74
N ASP A 213 6.68 -8.11 12.34
CA ASP A 213 6.06 -7.14 13.25
C ASP A 213 5.93 -5.75 12.62
N PHE A 214 5.08 -5.63 11.60
CA PHE A 214 4.67 -4.36 11.01
C PHE A 214 3.48 -3.75 11.77
N ASP A 215 3.20 -2.47 11.55
CA ASP A 215 2.09 -1.77 12.20
C ASP A 215 0.71 -2.32 11.77
N GLY A 216 0.64 -2.92 10.57
CA GLY A 216 -0.56 -3.52 10.04
C GLY A 216 -0.29 -4.34 8.77
N TYR A 217 -1.35 -4.94 8.24
CA TYR A 217 -1.26 -5.84 7.10
C TYR A 217 -2.41 -5.60 6.13
N ALA A 218 -2.13 -5.75 4.84
CA ALA A 218 -3.10 -5.72 3.77
C ALA A 218 -3.14 -7.06 3.03
N ILE A 219 -4.30 -7.42 2.52
CA ILE A 219 -4.47 -8.54 1.62
C ILE A 219 -4.30 -8.03 0.19
N GLY A 220 -3.17 -8.36 -0.44
CA GLY A 220 -2.86 -7.99 -1.81
C GLY A 220 -3.05 -9.14 -2.80
N GLY A 221 -2.77 -8.88 -4.08
CA GLY A 221 -2.87 -9.88 -5.15
C GLY A 221 -4.30 -10.38 -5.37
N VAL A 222 -5.29 -9.54 -5.09
CA VAL A 222 -6.72 -9.78 -5.35
C VAL A 222 -7.27 -8.65 -6.23
N SER A 223 -8.35 -8.92 -6.96
CA SER A 223 -8.93 -8.00 -7.97
C SER A 223 -7.95 -7.68 -9.11
N VAL A 224 -7.15 -8.66 -9.51
CA VAL A 224 -6.18 -8.57 -10.61
C VAL A 224 -6.61 -9.34 -11.86
N GLY A 225 -7.89 -9.77 -11.92
CA GLY A 225 -8.51 -10.46 -13.05
C GLY A 225 -9.04 -11.86 -12.73
N GLU A 226 -8.89 -12.31 -11.50
CA GLU A 226 -9.44 -13.60 -11.03
C GLU A 226 -10.97 -13.54 -10.91
N PRO A 227 -11.67 -14.71 -11.01
CA PRO A 227 -13.06 -14.83 -10.67
C PRO A 227 -13.33 -14.50 -9.19
N GLU A 228 -14.51 -13.99 -8.87
CA GLU A 228 -14.91 -13.63 -7.51
C GLU A 228 -14.71 -14.76 -6.50
N GLU A 229 -15.00 -15.99 -6.86
CA GLU A 229 -14.82 -17.17 -6.01
C GLU A 229 -13.34 -17.37 -5.61
N GLU A 230 -12.42 -17.18 -6.56
CA GLU A 230 -10.98 -17.28 -6.29
C GLU A 230 -10.48 -16.10 -5.44
N MET A 231 -11.03 -14.90 -5.66
CA MET A 231 -10.74 -13.73 -4.83
C MET A 231 -11.16 -13.97 -3.38
N LEU A 232 -12.38 -14.46 -3.13
CA LEU A 232 -12.87 -14.77 -1.78
C LEU A 232 -12.01 -15.83 -1.10
N ARG A 233 -11.66 -16.92 -1.80
CA ARG A 233 -10.74 -17.94 -1.27
C ARG A 233 -9.36 -17.36 -0.92
N ALA A 234 -8.84 -16.48 -1.77
CA ALA A 234 -7.55 -15.83 -1.51
C ALA A 234 -7.60 -14.93 -0.26
N ILE A 235 -8.72 -14.27 0.01
CA ILE A 235 -8.95 -13.50 1.24
C ILE A 235 -8.93 -14.44 2.45
N ASP A 236 -9.72 -15.52 2.43
CA ASP A 236 -9.80 -16.50 3.53
C ASP A 236 -8.44 -17.12 3.87
N HIS A 237 -7.61 -17.38 2.85
CA HIS A 237 -6.28 -17.95 3.03
C HIS A 237 -5.23 -16.95 3.55
N SER A 238 -5.57 -15.67 3.67
CA SER A 238 -4.66 -14.58 4.09
C SER A 238 -4.96 -14.05 5.49
N ALA A 239 -6.15 -14.39 6.04
CA ALA A 239 -6.66 -13.90 7.31
C ALA A 239 -6.17 -14.73 8.53
#